data_78dbabe5e2e4ce6147f054ff5dfbccfc
#
_entry.id   78dbabe5e2e4ce6147f054ff5dfbccfc
#
_cell.length_a   1.000
_cell.length_b   1.000
_cell.length_c   1.000
_cell.angle_alpha   90.00
_cell.angle_beta   90.00
_cell.angle_gamma   90.00
#
_symmetry.space_group_name_H-M   'P 1'
#
loop_
_entity.id
_entity.type
_entity.pdbx_description
1 polymer ?
#
loop_
_entity_poly.entity_id
_entity_poly.type
_entity_poly.pdbx_seq_one_letter_code
_entity_poly.pdbx_strand_id
1 'polypeptide(L)'
;MKEFRLVAFGDSLTYGYGVLSHIAYPFRLARELPEKNPQLRWKVYNRGINGETTREAKERLESQVLWLKPHLTVILLGSNDSALNEGQYRTPWEYEHNMMFILERLLAEKHGDSAFHSGVCLPVLVTPPPVVDTDFYPFTTTDRIEKYGEIVKKLAKGYHCPVIDVYQAFLDIKEAQGFEAYDALFQFDGVHWSNAGYDVFYALSEIRIKKSPAWENSPVQGFFSVLYTFFFYSIFY
;
A
#
# COMPACT_ATOMS: atom_id res chain seq x y z
N MET A 1 -12.16 11.83 -21.95
CA MET A 1 -11.17 11.73 -20.86
C MET A 1 -10.53 10.35 -20.89
N LYS A 2 -9.22 10.29 -20.72
CA LYS A 2 -8.45 9.06 -20.66
C LYS A 2 -8.74 8.34 -19.34
N GLU A 3 -8.99 7.04 -19.39
CA GLU A 3 -9.25 6.24 -18.20
C GLU A 3 -7.94 5.81 -17.53
N PHE A 4 -7.85 6.00 -16.20
CA PHE A 4 -6.73 5.55 -15.40
C PHE A 4 -7.22 4.56 -14.33
N ARG A 5 -6.68 3.34 -14.36
CA ARG A 5 -7.08 2.25 -13.47
C ARG A 5 -6.01 2.03 -12.38
N LEU A 6 -6.43 2.23 -11.12
CA LEU A 6 -5.65 1.95 -9.94
C LEU A 6 -6.25 0.73 -9.23
N VAL A 7 -5.43 -0.26 -8.91
CA VAL A 7 -5.83 -1.41 -8.10
C VAL A 7 -5.12 -1.33 -6.76
N ALA A 8 -5.89 -1.36 -5.68
CA ALA A 8 -5.40 -1.56 -4.32
C ALA A 8 -5.48 -3.06 -4.01
N PHE A 9 -4.33 -3.73 -3.95
CA PHE A 9 -4.19 -5.17 -3.81
C PHE A 9 -3.54 -5.50 -2.47
N GLY A 10 -4.22 -6.29 -1.64
CA GLY A 10 -3.73 -6.56 -0.29
C GLY A 10 -4.70 -7.31 0.59
N ASP A 11 -4.46 -7.23 1.88
CA ASP A 11 -5.18 -7.92 2.95
C ASP A 11 -6.30 -7.06 3.59
N SER A 12 -6.55 -7.27 4.88
CA SER A 12 -7.57 -6.54 5.67
C SER A 12 -7.30 -5.04 5.76
N LEU A 13 -6.05 -4.60 5.72
CA LEU A 13 -5.67 -3.19 5.74
C LEU A 13 -6.06 -2.49 4.42
N THR A 14 -5.98 -3.21 3.32
CA THR A 14 -6.49 -2.74 2.01
C THR A 14 -8.00 -2.82 1.94
N TYR A 15 -8.59 -3.89 2.47
CA TYR A 15 -10.05 -4.04 2.53
C TYR A 15 -10.72 -2.89 3.29
N GLY A 16 -10.13 -2.44 4.40
CA GLY A 16 -10.69 -1.45 5.32
C GLY A 16 -11.40 -2.09 6.50
N TYR A 17 -10.81 -3.17 7.06
CA TYR A 17 -11.40 -3.90 8.18
C TYR A 17 -11.60 -2.99 9.40
N GLY A 18 -12.80 -3.05 9.99
CA GLY A 18 -13.14 -2.34 11.22
C GLY A 18 -13.38 -0.84 11.10
N VAL A 19 -13.21 -0.25 9.91
CA VAL A 19 -13.53 1.16 9.67
C VAL A 19 -14.67 1.34 8.67
N LEU A 20 -15.29 2.52 8.67
CA LEU A 20 -16.26 2.86 7.64
C LEU A 20 -15.57 2.93 6.27
N SER A 21 -16.25 2.46 5.22
CA SER A 21 -15.65 2.32 3.89
C SER A 21 -14.97 3.60 3.38
N HIS A 22 -15.54 4.78 3.65
CA HIS A 22 -14.96 6.06 3.21
C HIS A 22 -13.65 6.45 3.92
N ILE A 23 -13.27 5.74 4.99
CA ILE A 23 -12.00 5.92 5.70
C ILE A 23 -10.89 5.11 5.03
N ALA A 24 -11.21 3.89 4.57
CA ALA A 24 -10.23 3.01 3.93
C ALA A 24 -9.61 3.69 2.70
N TYR A 25 -8.29 3.58 2.56
CA TYR A 25 -7.52 4.32 1.56
C TYR A 25 -7.97 4.12 0.11
N PRO A 26 -8.45 2.93 -0.33
CA PRO A 26 -8.88 2.79 -1.71
C PRO A 26 -10.12 3.64 -2.04
N PHE A 27 -11.02 3.78 -1.08
CA PHE A 27 -12.21 4.62 -1.24
C PHE A 27 -11.87 6.11 -1.16
N ARG A 28 -10.91 6.50 -0.31
CA ARG A 28 -10.39 7.87 -0.29
C ARG A 28 -9.76 8.22 -1.63
N LEU A 29 -8.91 7.36 -2.17
CA LEU A 29 -8.32 7.55 -3.49
C LEU A 29 -9.39 7.68 -4.58
N ALA A 30 -10.44 6.83 -4.55
CA ALA A 30 -11.53 6.89 -5.52
C ALA A 30 -12.29 8.23 -5.49
N ARG A 31 -12.43 8.83 -4.31
CA ARG A 31 -13.09 10.13 -4.13
C ARG A 31 -12.19 11.31 -4.50
N GLU A 32 -10.94 11.30 -4.04
CA GLU A 32 -10.08 12.47 -4.09
C GLU A 32 -9.24 12.58 -5.37
N LEU A 33 -8.88 11.47 -6.00
CA LEU A 33 -8.11 11.52 -7.25
C LEU A 33 -8.85 12.22 -8.39
N PRO A 34 -10.17 12.02 -8.62
CA PRO A 34 -10.92 12.78 -9.62
C PRO A 34 -10.96 14.29 -9.36
N GLU A 35 -11.07 14.71 -8.10
CA GLU A 35 -11.07 16.12 -7.72
C GLU A 35 -9.72 16.77 -7.98
N LYS A 36 -8.66 16.06 -7.64
CA LYS A 36 -7.27 16.51 -7.79
C LYS A 36 -6.77 16.45 -9.24
N ASN A 37 -7.34 15.59 -10.07
CA ASN A 37 -6.98 15.46 -11.49
C ASN A 37 -8.19 15.23 -12.38
N PRO A 38 -8.96 16.30 -12.68
CA PRO A 38 -10.20 16.21 -13.43
C PRO A 38 -10.01 15.89 -14.93
N GLN A 39 -8.76 15.89 -15.44
CA GLN A 39 -8.47 15.53 -16.84
C GLN A 39 -8.51 14.01 -17.06
N LEU A 40 -8.41 13.22 -15.99
CA LEU A 40 -8.46 11.77 -16.04
C LEU A 40 -9.77 11.22 -15.48
N ARG A 41 -10.24 10.13 -16.09
CA ARG A 41 -11.32 9.32 -15.55
C ARG A 41 -10.72 8.25 -14.67
N TRP A 42 -10.70 8.47 -13.38
CA TRP A 42 -10.17 7.51 -12.40
C TRP A 42 -11.12 6.36 -12.16
N LYS A 43 -10.57 5.14 -12.16
CA LYS A 43 -11.21 3.93 -11.65
C LYS A 43 -10.29 3.31 -10.61
N VAL A 44 -10.74 3.29 -9.37
CA VAL A 44 -10.04 2.68 -8.24
C VAL A 44 -10.77 1.40 -7.83
N TYR A 45 -10.03 0.31 -7.78
CA TYR A 45 -10.55 -1.01 -7.42
C TYR A 45 -9.94 -1.44 -6.09
N ASN A 46 -10.77 -1.66 -5.07
CA ASN A 46 -10.35 -2.31 -3.85
C ASN A 46 -10.33 -3.83 -4.09
N ARG A 47 -9.17 -4.43 -3.93
CA ARG A 47 -8.90 -5.87 -4.01
C ARG A 47 -8.22 -6.35 -2.72
N GLY A 48 -8.64 -5.82 -1.58
CA GLY A 48 -8.28 -6.30 -0.25
C GLY A 48 -9.13 -7.49 0.15
N ILE A 49 -8.54 -8.53 0.74
CA ILE A 49 -9.23 -9.69 1.33
C ILE A 49 -8.71 -9.91 2.75
N ASN A 50 -9.63 -9.97 3.71
CA ASN A 50 -9.28 -10.16 5.12
C ASN A 50 -8.52 -11.47 5.35
N GLY A 51 -7.44 -11.40 6.11
CA GLY A 51 -6.63 -12.57 6.50
C GLY A 51 -5.74 -13.14 5.40
N GLU A 52 -5.71 -12.51 4.22
CA GLU A 52 -5.00 -13.03 3.07
C GLU A 52 -3.48 -12.91 3.21
N THR A 53 -2.77 -13.93 2.77
CA THR A 53 -1.32 -13.96 2.64
C THR A 53 -0.89 -13.85 1.18
N THR A 54 0.40 -13.69 0.94
CA THR A 54 0.94 -13.64 -0.43
C THR A 54 0.67 -14.90 -1.25
N ARG A 55 0.43 -16.05 -0.61
CA ARG A 55 0.12 -17.32 -1.31
C ARG A 55 -1.24 -17.23 -2.01
N GLU A 56 -2.27 -16.86 -1.28
CA GLU A 56 -3.64 -16.71 -1.81
C GLU A 56 -3.72 -15.51 -2.77
N ALA A 57 -3.05 -14.41 -2.42
CA ALA A 57 -2.97 -13.23 -3.28
C ALA A 57 -2.41 -13.58 -4.67
N LYS A 58 -1.34 -14.39 -4.73
CA LYS A 58 -0.75 -14.86 -5.98
C LYS A 58 -1.75 -15.66 -6.84
N GLU A 59 -2.57 -16.52 -6.21
CA GLU A 59 -3.53 -17.36 -6.92
C GLU A 59 -4.63 -16.57 -7.63
N ARG A 60 -5.05 -15.44 -7.05
CA ARG A 60 -6.09 -14.58 -7.63
C ARG A 60 -5.58 -13.41 -8.46
N LEU A 61 -4.27 -13.23 -8.59
CA LEU A 61 -3.66 -12.10 -9.29
C LEU A 61 -4.19 -11.93 -10.71
N GLU A 62 -4.23 -13.00 -11.50
CA GLU A 62 -4.70 -12.98 -12.89
C GLU A 62 -6.17 -12.54 -12.99
N SER A 63 -7.04 -13.19 -12.23
CA SER A 63 -8.48 -13.03 -12.34
C SER A 63 -9.01 -11.74 -11.71
N GLN A 64 -8.33 -11.19 -10.70
CA GLN A 64 -8.84 -10.05 -9.95
C GLN A 64 -8.04 -8.76 -10.13
N VAL A 65 -6.80 -8.84 -10.61
CA VAL A 65 -5.93 -7.68 -10.80
C VAL A 65 -5.56 -7.50 -12.26
N LEU A 66 -4.87 -8.45 -12.88
CA LEU A 66 -4.34 -8.29 -14.23
C LEU A 66 -5.46 -8.18 -15.28
N TRP A 67 -6.58 -8.89 -15.11
CA TRP A 67 -7.77 -8.74 -15.95
C TRP A 67 -8.27 -7.29 -16.07
N LEU A 68 -8.04 -6.46 -15.04
CA LEU A 68 -8.40 -5.05 -15.03
C LEU A 68 -7.43 -4.18 -15.85
N LYS A 69 -6.30 -4.75 -16.30
CA LYS A 69 -5.22 -4.00 -16.99
C LYS A 69 -4.84 -2.73 -16.24
N PRO A 70 -4.35 -2.84 -14.99
CA PRO A 70 -4.08 -1.69 -14.15
C PRO A 70 -2.95 -0.83 -14.70
N HIS A 71 -3.08 0.48 -14.56
CA HIS A 71 -1.98 1.42 -14.79
C HIS A 71 -1.05 1.46 -13.56
N LEU A 72 -1.65 1.35 -12.37
CA LEU A 72 -0.95 1.35 -11.10
C LEU A 72 -1.58 0.31 -10.16
N THR A 73 -0.73 -0.45 -9.45
CA THR A 73 -1.16 -1.39 -8.42
C THR A 73 -0.42 -1.09 -7.12
N VAL A 74 -1.16 -0.72 -6.06
CA VAL A 74 -0.62 -0.58 -4.70
C VAL A 74 -0.70 -1.94 -4.03
N ILE A 75 0.43 -2.46 -3.51
CA ILE A 75 0.54 -3.80 -2.93
C ILE A 75 0.86 -3.66 -1.44
N LEU A 76 -0.06 -4.08 -0.58
CA LEU A 76 0.08 -4.11 0.88
C LEU A 76 -0.26 -5.50 1.39
N LEU A 77 0.77 -6.31 1.59
CA LEU A 77 0.72 -7.70 2.08
C LEU A 77 1.92 -7.96 3.01
N GLY A 78 1.80 -8.91 3.91
CA GLY A 78 2.90 -9.37 4.74
C GLY A 78 2.58 -9.44 6.24
N SER A 79 1.58 -8.71 6.72
CA SER A 79 1.14 -8.79 8.12
C SER A 79 0.69 -10.21 8.46
N ASN A 80 -0.15 -10.81 7.62
CA ASN A 80 -0.62 -12.19 7.80
C ASN A 80 0.50 -13.20 7.55
N ASP A 81 1.34 -12.99 6.53
CA ASP A 81 2.49 -13.86 6.24
C ASP A 81 3.45 -13.98 7.43
N SER A 82 3.58 -12.90 8.23
CA SER A 82 4.43 -12.86 9.41
C SER A 82 3.83 -13.55 10.65
N ALA A 83 2.52 -13.81 10.67
CA ALA A 83 1.80 -14.36 11.81
C ALA A 83 2.09 -15.85 11.99
N LEU A 84 2.67 -16.25 13.15
CA LEU A 84 3.04 -17.65 13.45
C LEU A 84 1.83 -18.51 13.80
N ASN A 85 0.90 -18.64 12.87
CA ASN A 85 -0.21 -19.58 12.97
C ASN A 85 -0.29 -20.47 11.73
N GLU A 86 -0.92 -21.64 11.83
CA GLU A 86 -0.94 -22.64 10.76
C GLU A 86 -1.55 -22.17 9.45
N GLY A 87 -2.53 -21.26 9.52
CA GLY A 87 -3.24 -20.78 8.33
C GLY A 87 -2.49 -19.72 7.55
N GLN A 88 -1.72 -18.87 8.24
CA GLN A 88 -1.21 -17.61 7.67
C GLN A 88 0.31 -17.57 7.49
N TYR A 89 1.06 -18.23 8.36
CA TYR A 89 2.52 -18.13 8.31
C TYR A 89 3.10 -18.57 6.96
N ARG A 90 3.86 -17.65 6.34
CA ARG A 90 4.70 -17.92 5.18
C ARG A 90 6.14 -17.58 5.56
N THR A 91 7.06 -18.52 5.32
CA THR A 91 8.47 -18.23 5.61
C THR A 91 8.92 -16.98 4.84
N PRO A 92 9.93 -16.21 5.32
CA PRO A 92 10.49 -15.09 4.58
C PRO A 92 10.91 -15.45 3.15
N TRP A 93 11.41 -16.67 2.94
CA TRP A 93 11.74 -17.18 1.61
C TRP A 93 10.50 -17.33 0.72
N GLU A 94 9.44 -17.93 1.22
CA GLU A 94 8.19 -18.11 0.47
C GLU A 94 7.54 -16.75 0.17
N TYR A 95 7.49 -15.87 1.17
CA TYR A 95 6.97 -14.51 1.01
C TYR A 95 7.71 -13.76 -0.10
N GLU A 96 9.05 -13.76 -0.07
CA GLU A 96 9.88 -13.11 -1.09
C GLU A 96 9.57 -13.64 -2.49
N HIS A 97 9.49 -14.97 -2.66
CA HIS A 97 9.20 -15.59 -3.96
C HIS A 97 7.77 -15.31 -4.45
N ASN A 98 6.79 -15.29 -3.55
CA ASN A 98 5.43 -14.92 -3.92
C ASN A 98 5.36 -13.45 -4.36
N MET A 99 6.01 -12.54 -3.63
CA MET A 99 6.08 -11.12 -4.00
C MET A 99 6.83 -10.91 -5.32
N MET A 100 7.92 -11.62 -5.56
CA MET A 100 8.64 -11.59 -6.86
C MET A 100 7.72 -12.00 -8.00
N PHE A 101 7.00 -13.11 -7.85
CA PHE A 101 6.04 -13.57 -8.85
C PHE A 101 4.97 -12.51 -9.14
N ILE A 102 4.38 -11.90 -8.11
CA ILE A 102 3.38 -10.84 -8.25
C ILE A 102 3.96 -9.65 -9.01
N LEU A 103 5.17 -9.21 -8.65
CA LEU A 103 5.84 -8.07 -9.31
C LEU A 103 6.14 -8.35 -10.78
N GLU A 104 6.71 -9.50 -11.09
CA GLU A 104 7.04 -9.88 -12.48
C GLU A 104 5.79 -9.94 -13.35
N ARG A 105 4.69 -10.47 -12.83
CA ARG A 105 3.42 -10.52 -13.56
C ARG A 105 2.83 -9.13 -13.80
N LEU A 106 2.89 -8.24 -12.80
CA LEU A 106 2.43 -6.86 -12.94
C LEU A 106 3.27 -6.05 -13.92
N LEU A 107 4.59 -6.18 -13.85
CA LEU A 107 5.52 -5.49 -14.76
C LEU A 107 5.45 -6.01 -16.20
N ALA A 108 4.96 -7.23 -16.41
CA ALA A 108 4.68 -7.76 -17.75
C ALA A 108 3.33 -7.33 -18.30
N GLU A 109 2.40 -6.83 -17.45
CA GLU A 109 1.05 -6.47 -17.86
C GLU A 109 1.01 -5.14 -18.60
N LYS A 110 0.42 -5.17 -19.81
CA LYS A 110 0.30 -4.01 -20.70
C LYS A 110 -1.10 -3.41 -20.62
N HIS A 111 -1.20 -2.15 -20.19
CA HIS A 111 -2.46 -1.40 -20.19
C HIS A 111 -2.70 -0.60 -21.48
N GLY A 112 -1.72 -0.54 -22.37
CA GLY A 112 -1.82 0.07 -23.70
C GLY A 112 -1.62 1.59 -23.73
N ASP A 113 -1.38 2.25 -22.59
CA ASP A 113 -1.08 3.68 -22.52
C ASP A 113 0.43 3.92 -22.39
N SER A 114 1.11 4.05 -23.52
CA SER A 114 2.56 4.27 -23.57
C SER A 114 3.02 5.59 -22.93
N ALA A 115 2.12 6.54 -22.72
CA ALA A 115 2.43 7.81 -22.04
C ALA A 115 2.58 7.66 -20.53
N PHE A 116 2.17 6.53 -19.95
CA PHE A 116 2.35 6.22 -18.54
C PHE A 116 3.16 4.93 -18.38
N HIS A 117 4.27 5.00 -17.65
CA HIS A 117 5.16 3.88 -17.34
C HIS A 117 5.44 2.96 -18.56
N SER A 118 5.69 3.56 -19.72
CA SER A 118 5.94 2.85 -20.99
C SER A 118 4.85 1.86 -21.41
N GLY A 119 3.62 2.05 -20.94
CA GLY A 119 2.47 1.21 -21.27
C GLY A 119 2.31 -0.04 -20.43
N VAL A 120 3.13 -0.22 -19.38
CA VAL A 120 3.05 -1.33 -18.43
C VAL A 120 2.55 -0.89 -17.06
N CYS A 121 2.05 -1.83 -16.26
CA CYS A 121 1.62 -1.55 -14.90
C CYS A 121 2.78 -1.06 -14.04
N LEU A 122 2.56 -0.03 -13.21
CA LEU A 122 3.48 0.41 -12.18
C LEU A 122 3.08 -0.21 -10.84
N PRO A 123 3.84 -1.17 -10.28
CA PRO A 123 3.67 -1.61 -8.91
C PRO A 123 4.19 -0.55 -7.93
N VAL A 124 3.43 -0.28 -6.87
CA VAL A 124 3.83 0.52 -5.71
C VAL A 124 3.78 -0.40 -4.50
N LEU A 125 4.92 -0.70 -3.92
CA LEU A 125 4.99 -1.57 -2.76
C LEU A 125 4.76 -0.77 -1.48
N VAL A 126 4.15 -1.44 -0.50
CA VAL A 126 3.95 -0.89 0.84
C VAL A 126 4.55 -1.87 1.84
N THR A 127 5.38 -1.40 2.77
CA THR A 127 5.85 -2.25 3.87
C THR A 127 4.67 -2.61 4.78
N PRO A 128 4.56 -3.87 5.27
CA PRO A 128 3.57 -4.18 6.30
C PRO A 128 3.84 -3.29 7.52
N PRO A 129 2.79 -2.73 8.17
CA PRO A 129 2.95 -1.84 9.32
C PRO A 129 3.45 -2.60 10.55
N PRO A 130 4.06 -1.93 11.55
CA PRO A 130 4.29 -2.51 12.85
C PRO A 130 2.94 -2.79 13.54
N VAL A 131 2.97 -3.40 14.71
CA VAL A 131 1.78 -3.72 15.51
C VAL A 131 1.95 -3.28 16.95
N VAL A 132 0.85 -3.17 17.68
CA VAL A 132 0.83 -3.09 19.13
C VAL A 132 0.54 -4.49 19.68
N ASP A 133 1.38 -4.97 20.59
CA ASP A 133 1.21 -6.29 21.19
C ASP A 133 -0.10 -6.34 22.00
N THR A 134 -0.98 -7.24 21.62
CA THR A 134 -2.26 -7.49 22.31
C THR A 134 -2.54 -9.00 22.37
N ASP A 135 -3.45 -9.40 23.25
CA ASP A 135 -3.92 -10.79 23.36
C ASP A 135 -4.78 -11.22 22.16
N PHE A 136 -5.24 -10.28 21.32
CA PHE A 136 -6.09 -10.58 20.15
C PHE A 136 -5.32 -11.25 19.02
N TYR A 137 -4.07 -10.80 18.76
CA TYR A 137 -3.21 -11.35 17.71
C TYR A 137 -1.82 -11.69 18.23
N PRO A 138 -1.70 -12.65 19.17
CA PRO A 138 -0.43 -12.96 19.84
C PRO A 138 0.63 -13.57 18.92
N PHE A 139 0.23 -13.98 17.72
CA PHE A 139 1.14 -14.60 16.72
C PHE A 139 1.84 -13.60 15.82
N THR A 140 1.48 -12.30 15.90
CA THR A 140 2.04 -11.23 15.09
C THR A 140 2.86 -10.30 15.98
N THR A 141 4.12 -10.04 15.64
CA THR A 141 5.01 -9.15 16.40
C THR A 141 5.73 -8.18 15.48
N THR A 142 6.01 -6.98 15.98
CA THR A 142 6.72 -5.92 15.25
C THR A 142 8.05 -6.40 14.70
N ASP A 143 8.90 -7.06 15.50
CA ASP A 143 10.22 -7.55 15.08
C ASP A 143 10.15 -8.57 13.93
N ARG A 144 9.07 -9.35 13.86
CA ARG A 144 8.90 -10.30 12.77
C ARG A 144 8.42 -9.60 11.51
N ILE A 145 7.49 -8.66 11.63
CA ILE A 145 7.01 -7.84 10.52
C ILE A 145 8.15 -7.05 9.89
N GLU A 146 9.10 -6.54 10.68
CA GLU A 146 10.28 -5.84 10.18
C GLU A 146 11.00 -6.62 9.08
N LYS A 147 11.20 -7.93 9.27
CA LYS A 147 11.87 -8.79 8.29
C LYS A 147 11.14 -8.84 6.95
N TYR A 148 9.81 -8.82 6.98
CA TYR A 148 9.00 -8.77 5.77
C TYR A 148 9.04 -7.38 5.12
N GLY A 149 9.08 -6.33 5.94
CA GLY A 149 9.31 -4.96 5.48
C GLY A 149 10.64 -4.78 4.75
N GLU A 150 11.72 -5.37 5.28
CA GLU A 150 13.04 -5.35 4.62
C GLU A 150 13.03 -6.11 3.27
N ILE A 151 12.30 -7.22 3.17
CA ILE A 151 12.10 -7.90 1.88
C ILE A 151 11.39 -6.98 0.90
N VAL A 152 10.33 -6.29 1.32
CA VAL A 152 9.62 -5.31 0.47
C VAL A 152 10.57 -4.23 -0.05
N LYS A 153 11.39 -3.63 0.83
CA LYS A 153 12.38 -2.60 0.45
C LYS A 153 13.42 -3.14 -0.53
N LYS A 154 13.93 -4.35 -0.28
CA LYS A 154 14.86 -5.05 -1.18
C LYS A 154 14.27 -5.26 -2.56
N LEU A 155 13.04 -5.76 -2.63
CA LEU A 155 12.33 -5.98 -3.89
C LEU A 155 12.03 -4.66 -4.61
N ALA A 156 11.55 -3.64 -3.89
CA ALA A 156 11.33 -2.31 -4.47
C ALA A 156 12.59 -1.76 -5.14
N LYS A 157 13.75 -1.89 -4.48
CA LYS A 157 15.04 -1.49 -5.05
C LYS A 157 15.42 -2.35 -6.27
N GLY A 158 15.26 -3.67 -6.19
CA GLY A 158 15.63 -4.61 -7.26
C GLY A 158 14.80 -4.44 -8.53
N TYR A 159 13.50 -4.18 -8.39
CA TYR A 159 12.56 -3.97 -9.49
C TYR A 159 12.36 -2.50 -9.88
N HIS A 160 13.09 -1.57 -9.25
CA HIS A 160 12.96 -0.11 -9.44
C HIS A 160 11.52 0.39 -9.23
N CYS A 161 10.80 -0.20 -8.28
CA CYS A 161 9.45 0.17 -7.92
C CYS A 161 9.44 1.19 -6.77
N PRO A 162 8.46 2.12 -6.75
CA PRO A 162 8.23 2.96 -5.58
C PRO A 162 7.88 2.12 -4.35
N VAL A 163 8.32 2.58 -3.16
CA VAL A 163 7.94 1.98 -1.88
C VAL A 163 7.37 3.03 -0.94
N ILE A 164 6.29 2.69 -0.26
CA ILE A 164 5.71 3.45 0.85
C ILE A 164 6.12 2.71 2.13
N ASP A 165 7.02 3.32 2.90
CA ASP A 165 7.51 2.72 4.14
C ASP A 165 6.62 3.13 5.32
N VAL A 166 5.45 2.49 5.42
CA VAL A 166 4.51 2.72 6.51
C VAL A 166 5.03 2.18 7.84
N TYR A 167 5.85 1.11 7.80
CA TYR A 167 6.49 0.58 8.98
C TYR A 167 7.31 1.65 9.69
N GLN A 168 8.24 2.28 8.96
CA GLN A 168 9.11 3.31 9.52
C GLN A 168 8.30 4.54 9.95
N ALA A 169 7.34 4.98 9.14
CA ALA A 169 6.54 6.16 9.46
C ALA A 169 5.75 6.03 10.78
N PHE A 170 5.24 4.82 11.08
CA PHE A 170 4.55 4.58 12.35
C PHE A 170 5.53 4.56 13.53
N LEU A 171 6.74 4.02 13.35
CA LEU A 171 7.77 4.07 14.37
C LEU A 171 8.30 5.50 14.59
N ASP A 172 8.42 6.30 13.55
CA ASP A 172 8.81 7.72 13.66
C ASP A 172 7.79 8.51 14.51
N ILE A 173 6.49 8.20 14.36
CA ILE A 173 5.44 8.79 15.23
C ILE A 173 5.63 8.33 16.69
N LYS A 174 5.92 7.05 16.91
CA LYS A 174 6.20 6.52 18.26
C LYS A 174 7.39 7.23 18.91
N GLU A 175 8.46 7.43 18.16
CA GLU A 175 9.67 8.11 18.64
C GLU A 175 9.42 9.59 18.93
N ALA A 176 8.73 10.29 18.02
CA ALA A 176 8.52 11.73 18.12
C ALA A 176 7.42 12.14 19.11
N GLN A 177 6.34 11.33 19.24
CA GLN A 177 5.12 11.69 19.96
C GLN A 177 4.77 10.73 21.11
N GLY A 178 5.52 9.64 21.28
CA GLY A 178 5.33 8.66 22.34
C GLY A 178 4.36 7.53 21.99
N PHE A 179 4.22 6.60 22.97
CA PHE A 179 3.45 5.37 22.77
C PHE A 179 1.96 5.62 22.55
N GLU A 180 1.36 6.59 23.24
CA GLU A 180 -0.07 6.89 23.11
C GLU A 180 -0.44 7.32 21.68
N ALA A 181 0.40 8.15 21.04
CA ALA A 181 0.20 8.56 19.65
C ALA A 181 0.37 7.39 18.67
N TYR A 182 1.31 6.51 18.94
CA TYR A 182 1.51 5.27 18.17
C TYR A 182 0.34 4.31 18.32
N ASP A 183 -0.12 4.05 19.55
CA ASP A 183 -1.25 3.16 19.84
C ASP A 183 -2.54 3.66 19.16
N ALA A 184 -2.75 4.97 19.15
CA ALA A 184 -3.89 5.59 18.49
C ALA A 184 -3.97 5.34 16.97
N LEU A 185 -2.88 4.89 16.32
CA LEU A 185 -2.88 4.52 14.90
C LEU A 185 -3.61 3.20 14.64
N PHE A 186 -3.83 2.41 15.69
CA PHE A 186 -4.43 1.08 15.61
C PHE A 186 -5.83 1.04 16.23
N GLN A 187 -6.58 0.03 15.87
CA GLN A 187 -7.78 -0.38 16.58
C GLN A 187 -7.37 -1.13 17.86
N PHE A 188 -8.36 -1.42 18.72
CA PHE A 188 -8.14 -2.13 19.99
C PHE A 188 -7.42 -3.48 19.86
N ASP A 189 -7.40 -4.05 18.65
CA ASP A 189 -6.75 -5.33 18.37
C ASP A 189 -5.22 -5.20 18.12
N GLY A 190 -4.71 -3.98 18.00
CA GLY A 190 -3.29 -3.69 17.83
C GLY A 190 -2.73 -3.95 16.43
N VAL A 191 -3.52 -4.44 15.49
CA VAL A 191 -3.10 -4.84 14.13
C VAL A 191 -3.78 -3.98 13.07
N HIS A 192 -5.10 -3.85 13.14
CA HIS A 192 -5.85 -3.09 12.16
C HIS A 192 -5.75 -1.59 12.43
N TRP A 193 -5.69 -0.81 11.35
CA TRP A 193 -5.56 0.64 11.47
C TRP A 193 -6.85 1.30 11.94
N SER A 194 -6.71 2.25 12.84
CA SER A 194 -7.74 3.24 13.17
C SER A 194 -7.91 4.27 12.05
N ASN A 195 -8.83 5.21 12.21
CA ASN A 195 -8.94 6.35 11.31
C ASN A 195 -7.60 7.12 11.21
N ALA A 196 -6.92 7.32 12.34
CA ALA A 196 -5.62 8.01 12.36
C ALA A 196 -4.54 7.23 11.59
N GLY A 197 -4.50 5.90 11.70
CA GLY A 197 -3.59 5.07 10.90
C GLY A 197 -3.82 5.21 9.40
N TYR A 198 -5.09 5.23 8.97
CA TYR A 198 -5.43 5.49 7.57
C TYR A 198 -5.08 6.90 7.13
N ASP A 199 -5.17 7.92 8.00
CA ASP A 199 -4.78 9.30 7.68
C ASP A 199 -3.28 9.39 7.41
N VAL A 200 -2.45 8.78 8.27
CA VAL A 200 -1.00 8.71 8.06
C VAL A 200 -0.66 7.99 6.75
N PHE A 201 -1.24 6.81 6.52
CA PHE A 201 -0.98 6.08 5.28
C PHE A 201 -1.38 6.88 4.04
N TYR A 202 -2.54 7.54 4.09
CA TYR A 202 -3.00 8.35 2.97
C TYR A 202 -2.04 9.49 2.65
N ALA A 203 -1.56 10.22 3.68
CA ALA A 203 -0.58 11.28 3.50
C ALA A 203 0.74 10.77 2.88
N LEU A 204 1.24 9.62 3.34
CA LEU A 204 2.44 8.98 2.77
C LEU A 204 2.24 8.56 1.31
N SER A 205 1.07 8.01 0.97
CA SER A 205 0.77 7.54 -0.39
C SER A 205 0.75 8.69 -1.39
N GLU A 206 0.24 9.85 -1.00
CA GLU A 206 0.30 11.06 -1.83
C GLU A 206 1.73 11.50 -2.12
N ILE A 207 2.60 11.51 -1.12
CA ILE A 207 4.00 11.96 -1.24
C ILE A 207 4.82 11.02 -2.14
N ARG A 208 4.67 9.72 -2.02
CA ARG A 208 5.51 8.73 -2.71
C ARG A 208 5.11 8.50 -4.16
N ILE A 209 3.82 8.50 -4.44
CA ILE A 209 3.35 8.42 -5.83
C ILE A 209 3.89 9.61 -6.64
N LYS A 210 4.02 10.80 -6.03
CA LYS A 210 4.57 12.01 -6.64
C LYS A 210 6.06 11.96 -6.99
N LYS A 211 6.87 11.26 -6.23
CA LYS A 211 8.34 11.24 -6.36
C LYS A 211 8.88 10.11 -7.24
N SER A 212 8.01 9.27 -7.81
CA SER A 212 8.45 8.19 -8.69
C SER A 212 8.90 8.75 -10.06
N PRO A 213 10.08 8.35 -10.57
CA PRO A 213 10.54 8.73 -11.93
C PRO A 213 9.55 8.36 -13.04
N ALA A 214 8.69 7.36 -12.82
CA ALA A 214 7.62 7.00 -13.74
C ALA A 214 6.59 8.12 -13.95
N TRP A 215 6.55 9.11 -13.05
CA TRP A 215 5.66 10.26 -13.09
C TRP A 215 6.29 11.50 -13.69
N GLU A 216 7.62 11.63 -13.70
CA GLU A 216 8.32 12.82 -14.16
C GLU A 216 8.03 13.15 -15.63
N ASN A 217 7.71 12.16 -16.45
CA ASN A 217 7.32 12.32 -17.85
C ASN A 217 5.84 11.96 -18.13
N SER A 218 5.01 11.84 -17.10
CA SER A 218 3.60 11.46 -17.21
C SER A 218 2.72 12.69 -17.43
N PRO A 219 1.62 12.60 -18.23
CA PRO A 219 0.63 13.66 -18.35
C PRO A 219 -0.06 14.02 -17.02
N VAL A 220 0.17 13.26 -15.96
CA VAL A 220 -0.29 13.53 -14.57
C VAL A 220 0.75 14.27 -13.71
N GLN A 221 1.93 14.63 -14.25
CA GLN A 221 3.02 15.30 -13.52
C GLN A 221 2.61 16.64 -12.89
N GLY A 222 1.85 17.47 -13.60
CA GLY A 222 1.43 18.80 -13.11
C GLY A 222 0.50 18.77 -11.90
N PHE A 223 -0.08 17.64 -11.60
CA PHE A 223 -1.06 17.44 -10.56
C PHE A 223 -0.46 17.34 -9.15
N PHE A 224 0.69 16.70 -9.03
CA PHE A 224 1.30 16.41 -7.73
C PHE A 224 2.24 17.50 -7.20
N SER A 225 2.59 18.51 -7.99
CA SER A 225 3.53 19.56 -7.59
C SER A 225 2.93 20.64 -6.67
N VAL A 226 1.62 20.84 -6.67
CA VAL A 226 0.94 21.95 -5.96
C VAL A 226 0.77 21.70 -4.45
N LEU A 227 0.79 20.45 -3.98
CA LEU A 227 0.50 20.10 -2.57
C LEU A 227 1.71 20.09 -1.63
N TYR A 228 2.93 20.24 -2.17
CA TYR A 228 4.16 20.20 -1.35
C TYR A 228 4.26 21.33 -0.32
N THR A 229 3.55 22.44 -0.53
CA THR A 229 3.70 23.65 0.28
C THR A 229 2.78 23.71 1.51
N PHE A 230 1.70 22.93 1.54
CA PHE A 230 0.68 23.08 2.59
C PHE A 230 0.75 22.06 3.74
N PHE A 231 1.36 20.89 3.58
CA PHE A 231 1.26 19.81 4.58
C PHE A 231 2.45 19.67 5.52
N PHE A 232 3.63 20.26 5.21
CA PHE A 232 4.77 20.21 6.10
C PHE A 232 4.56 21.03 7.40
N TYR A 233 3.64 21.99 7.39
CA TYR A 233 3.35 22.83 8.56
C TYR A 233 2.31 22.24 9.52
N SER A 234 1.51 21.24 9.12
CA SER A 234 0.40 20.74 9.96
C SER A 234 0.70 19.46 10.73
N ILE A 235 1.82 18.78 10.46
CA ILE A 235 2.22 17.55 11.19
C ILE A 235 3.32 17.83 12.21
N PHE A 236 4.01 18.99 12.13
CA PHE A 236 5.13 19.35 13.01
C PHE A 236 4.89 20.61 13.87
N TYR A 237 3.65 21.14 13.93
CA TYR A 237 3.28 22.20 14.85
C TYR A 237 1.94 21.92 15.50
#